data_3516bf163a2128def9ac24efdbd05011
#
_entry.id   3516bf163a2128def9ac24efdbd05011
#
_cell.length_a   1.000
_cell.length_b   1.000
_cell.length_c   1.000
_cell.angle_alpha   90.00
_cell.angle_beta   90.00
_cell.angle_gamma   90.00
#
_symmetry.space_group_name_H-M   'P 1'
#
loop_
_entity.id
_entity.type
_entity.pdbx_description
1 polymer ?
#
loop_
_entity_poly.entity_id
_entity_poly.type
_entity_poly.pdbx_seq_one_letter_code
_entity_poly.pdbx_strand_id
1 'polypeptide(L)'
;MEYRGYDSAGVALLAGDHKMNIYKSKGKVSNLEESAASKDISGHIGIAHTRWATHGEPSTLNAHPHVSQNGRLALVHNGIIENYSNLKTFLEGKGFTFKSSTDTEVLVQLIQFIQDEYGKDLEGAVVSALRRVTGAYAIAVVDKENPDKIVVARKSSPLVVGIGEDHKEFFLASDALPIVEYTKQMVYLNDGEVALLKVGQKMEIHTLDNEDVDPKIKEVDVNLDTLEKGGYEHFMLKEIYDQPRCISDCIRGRLLADEKKIVLSAINQHRDRLLRASRFIIVACGTSWHAGLIGKQMIEQWAKIPVDVEYASEFRYRKPVIQPGDVVIAISQSGETADTLAAFELAKERGALCFGIVNVVGSSIARASDTGIYTHVGPEIGVASTKAFTGQVMVLTLFALALGHELGSISQMELEKYITELSLIPEKMKKVLEQDALTKDISRTLTYARNALYMGRGFNYPVALEGALKLKEISYIHAEGYPAAEMKHGPIALVDENMPVVFVATHHQLYKKILSNIQEVKARNGRIIAIVTEGDEAVKNIAEATIEIPATLPVVAPLLSILPLQLIAYHVAVFKGLNVDQPRNLAKSVTVE
;
A
#
# COMPACT_ATOMS: atom_id res chain seq x y z
N MET A 1 -4.76 8.97 10.56
CA MET A 1 -3.31 9.09 10.20
C MET A 1 -2.43 8.03 10.88
N GLU A 2 -2.80 7.53 12.04
CA GLU A 2 -1.97 6.58 12.81
C GLU A 2 -1.64 5.26 12.07
N TYR A 3 -2.46 4.83 11.11
CA TYR A 3 -2.17 3.67 10.26
C TYR A 3 -0.91 3.83 9.37
N ARG A 4 -0.38 5.05 9.22
CA ARG A 4 0.87 5.32 8.49
C ARG A 4 2.12 5.33 9.36
N GLY A 5 1.98 5.47 10.68
CA GLY A 5 3.09 5.44 11.62
C GLY A 5 2.59 5.57 13.06
N TYR A 6 3.19 4.85 13.99
CA TYR A 6 2.76 4.80 15.40
C TYR A 6 3.93 4.58 16.38
N ASP A 7 5.17 4.85 15.94
CA ASP A 7 6.36 4.73 16.80
C ASP A 7 6.53 5.92 17.73
N SER A 8 6.07 7.08 17.27
CA SER A 8 5.98 8.31 18.06
C SER A 8 5.02 9.28 17.40
N ALA A 9 4.46 10.19 18.20
CA ALA A 9 3.53 11.22 17.75
C ALA A 9 3.90 12.59 18.35
N GLY A 10 3.53 13.66 17.66
CA GLY A 10 3.69 15.00 18.21
C GLY A 10 2.95 16.06 17.40
N VAL A 11 2.79 17.22 18.03
CA VAL A 11 2.06 18.37 17.50
C VAL A 11 2.75 19.67 17.88
N ALA A 12 2.74 20.64 16.98
CA ALA A 12 3.03 22.05 17.26
C ALA A 12 1.77 22.85 16.97
N LEU A 13 1.35 23.68 17.95
CA LEU A 13 0.17 24.54 17.89
C LEU A 13 0.59 25.98 18.01
N LEU A 14 0.15 26.84 17.09
CA LEU A 14 0.40 28.26 17.10
C LEU A 14 -0.84 29.03 17.56
N ALA A 15 -0.70 29.81 18.61
CA ALA A 15 -1.67 30.78 19.05
C ALA A 15 -1.36 32.17 18.46
N GLY A 16 -2.39 33.03 18.37
CA GLY A 16 -2.28 34.36 17.78
C GLY A 16 -1.37 35.35 18.53
N ASP A 17 -0.87 34.97 19.70
CA ASP A 17 0.05 35.75 20.56
C ASP A 17 1.54 35.39 20.33
N HIS A 18 1.90 34.85 19.20
CA HIS A 18 3.25 34.37 18.86
C HIS A 18 3.75 33.22 19.75
N LYS A 19 2.82 32.54 20.43
CA LYS A 19 3.12 31.37 21.24
C LYS A 19 3.04 30.10 20.43
N MET A 20 4.03 29.25 20.56
CA MET A 20 4.08 27.93 19.93
C MET A 20 4.18 26.84 21.02
N ASN A 21 3.12 26.07 21.15
CA ASN A 21 3.05 24.94 22.09
C ASN A 21 3.42 23.65 21.36
N ILE A 22 4.36 22.87 21.92
CA ILE A 22 4.86 21.66 21.29
C ILE A 22 4.73 20.48 22.25
N TYR A 23 4.07 19.44 21.80
CA TYR A 23 3.87 18.20 22.56
C TYR A 23 4.32 17.02 21.74
N LYS A 24 5.10 16.13 22.36
CA LYS A 24 5.70 14.97 21.72
C LYS A 24 5.64 13.77 22.65
N SER A 25 5.36 12.59 22.13
CA SER A 25 5.32 11.35 22.90
C SER A 25 5.87 10.18 22.05
N LYS A 26 6.58 9.26 22.71
CA LYS A 26 6.87 7.96 22.12
C LYS A 26 5.60 7.11 22.14
N GLY A 27 5.35 6.34 21.08
CA GLY A 27 4.19 5.46 20.92
C GLY A 27 3.03 6.11 20.20
N LYS A 28 1.83 5.64 20.47
CA LYS A 28 0.59 6.00 19.77
C LYS A 28 0.11 7.42 20.05
N VAL A 29 -0.84 7.90 19.24
CA VAL A 29 -1.51 9.20 19.42
C VAL A 29 -2.17 9.31 20.80
N SER A 30 -2.77 8.21 21.30
CA SER A 30 -3.35 8.18 22.66
C SER A 30 -2.35 8.57 23.75
N ASN A 31 -1.08 8.18 23.64
CA ASN A 31 -0.05 8.59 24.61
C ASN A 31 0.25 10.10 24.53
N LEU A 32 0.18 10.67 23.31
CA LEU A 32 0.30 12.11 23.12
C LEU A 32 -0.89 12.86 23.74
N GLU A 33 -2.11 12.38 23.51
CA GLU A 33 -3.35 12.94 24.06
C GLU A 33 -3.32 12.95 25.59
N GLU A 34 -2.98 11.82 26.22
CA GLU A 34 -2.81 11.72 27.67
C GLU A 34 -1.77 12.73 28.19
N SER A 35 -0.63 12.85 27.51
CA SER A 35 0.45 13.76 27.90
C SER A 35 0.08 15.24 27.72
N ALA A 36 -0.84 15.57 26.84
CA ALA A 36 -1.29 16.91 26.52
C ALA A 36 -2.60 17.32 27.24
N ALA A 37 -3.35 16.39 27.81
CA ALA A 37 -4.69 16.59 28.37
C ALA A 37 -4.79 17.73 29.43
N SER A 38 -3.73 18.00 30.19
CA SER A 38 -3.66 19.05 31.18
C SER A 38 -2.92 20.32 30.74
N LYS A 39 -2.54 20.41 29.45
CA LYS A 39 -1.71 21.49 28.90
C LYS A 39 -2.53 22.40 28.01
N ASP A 40 -1.95 23.54 27.67
CA ASP A 40 -2.56 24.50 26.75
C ASP A 40 -2.48 23.96 25.31
N ILE A 41 -3.62 23.51 24.77
CA ILE A 41 -3.77 23.01 23.39
C ILE A 41 -4.48 24.03 22.50
N SER A 42 -4.57 25.30 22.91
CA SER A 42 -5.13 26.36 22.09
C SER A 42 -4.23 26.70 20.90
N GLY A 43 -4.83 27.03 19.76
CA GLY A 43 -4.12 27.43 18.55
C GLY A 43 -5.06 27.54 17.36
N HIS A 44 -4.69 28.36 16.37
CA HIS A 44 -5.41 28.52 15.12
C HIS A 44 -4.74 27.78 13.96
N ILE A 45 -3.43 27.54 14.10
CA ILE A 45 -2.63 26.77 13.14
C ILE A 45 -1.94 25.64 13.93
N GLY A 46 -1.93 24.44 13.34
CA GLY A 46 -1.24 23.32 13.91
C GLY A 46 -0.65 22.41 12.83
N ILE A 47 0.53 21.86 13.12
CA ILE A 47 1.13 20.77 12.36
C ILE A 47 1.36 19.59 13.29
N ALA A 48 0.97 18.41 12.85
CA ALA A 48 1.08 17.17 13.62
C ALA A 48 1.70 16.05 12.77
N HIS A 49 2.30 15.08 13.45
CA HIS A 49 2.93 13.96 12.75
C HIS A 49 2.87 12.68 13.59
N THR A 50 2.58 11.57 12.93
CA THR A 50 2.78 10.23 13.45
C THR A 50 3.94 9.60 12.71
N ARG A 51 4.97 9.19 13.45
CA ARG A 51 6.25 8.77 12.86
C ARG A 51 6.33 7.26 12.73
N TRP A 52 6.81 6.80 11.58
CA TRP A 52 7.43 5.52 11.36
C TRP A 52 8.94 5.76 11.25
N ALA A 53 9.72 5.21 12.18
CA ALA A 53 11.14 5.56 12.31
C ALA A 53 11.98 5.03 11.15
N THR A 54 12.62 5.93 10.40
CA THR A 54 13.60 5.62 9.36
C THR A 54 15.02 5.98 9.83
N HIS A 55 15.22 7.18 10.38
CA HIS A 55 16.48 7.67 10.93
C HIS A 55 16.34 7.99 12.43
N GLY A 56 17.16 7.34 13.26
CA GLY A 56 17.10 7.45 14.73
C GLY A 56 15.98 6.60 15.35
N GLU A 57 16.27 6.06 16.53
CA GLU A 57 15.35 5.20 17.28
C GLU A 57 14.01 5.89 17.64
N PRO A 58 12.91 5.13 17.82
CA PRO A 58 11.67 5.67 18.34
C PRO A 58 11.84 6.24 19.75
N SER A 59 11.79 7.57 19.86
CA SER A 59 11.90 8.30 21.13
C SER A 59 11.13 9.61 21.07
N THR A 60 10.81 10.19 22.23
CA THR A 60 10.18 11.52 22.31
C THR A 60 11.06 12.59 21.67
N LEU A 61 12.38 12.46 21.75
CA LEU A 61 13.34 13.42 21.20
C LEU A 61 13.29 13.42 19.66
N ASN A 62 13.26 12.23 19.07
CA ASN A 62 13.23 12.02 17.63
C ASN A 62 11.81 12.13 17.01
N ALA A 63 10.76 12.29 17.83
CA ALA A 63 9.42 12.55 17.33
C ALA A 63 9.34 13.92 16.65
N HIS A 64 8.52 14.03 15.59
CA HIS A 64 8.18 15.32 14.98
C HIS A 64 7.08 16.02 15.79
N PRO A 65 6.93 17.36 15.66
CA PRO A 65 7.74 18.31 14.88
C PRO A 65 9.13 18.53 15.45
N HIS A 66 10.11 18.87 14.56
CA HIS A 66 11.40 19.42 14.98
C HIS A 66 11.36 20.93 14.98
N VAL A 67 12.16 21.54 15.87
CA VAL A 67 12.14 22.98 16.15
C VAL A 67 13.49 23.57 15.86
N SER A 68 13.52 24.76 15.27
CA SER A 68 14.74 25.52 15.03
C SER A 68 15.44 25.90 16.35
N GLN A 69 16.75 26.10 16.33
CA GLN A 69 17.57 26.40 17.53
C GLN A 69 17.07 27.63 18.29
N ASN A 70 16.61 28.66 17.56
CA ASN A 70 16.03 29.87 18.15
C ASN A 70 14.58 29.69 18.64
N GLY A 71 13.97 28.50 18.46
CA GLY A 71 12.59 28.20 18.86
C GLY A 71 11.52 28.93 18.05
N ARG A 72 11.86 29.46 16.87
CA ARG A 72 10.95 30.21 16.01
C ARG A 72 10.16 29.33 15.07
N LEU A 73 10.82 28.34 14.43
CA LEU A 73 10.23 27.47 13.42
C LEU A 73 9.87 26.10 14.00
N ALA A 74 8.77 25.51 13.53
CA ALA A 74 8.50 24.08 13.69
C ALA A 74 8.24 23.44 12.33
N LEU A 75 8.72 22.19 12.16
CA LEU A 75 8.66 21.46 10.90
C LEU A 75 8.28 19.98 11.12
N VAL A 76 7.36 19.47 10.32
CA VAL A 76 7.11 18.05 10.15
C VAL A 76 7.56 17.59 8.76
N HIS A 77 8.02 16.34 8.64
CA HIS A 77 8.61 15.81 7.43
C HIS A 77 8.28 14.33 7.25
N ASN A 78 7.85 13.97 6.06
CA ASN A 78 7.82 12.62 5.53
C ASN A 78 8.86 12.51 4.43
N GLY A 79 9.77 11.55 4.51
CA GLY A 79 10.83 11.36 3.54
C GLY A 79 12.18 11.10 4.18
N ILE A 80 13.23 11.19 3.38
CA ILE A 80 14.63 11.04 3.80
C ILE A 80 15.47 12.11 3.10
N ILE A 81 16.25 12.85 3.87
CA ILE A 81 17.23 13.80 3.35
C ILE A 81 18.58 13.10 3.28
N GLU A 82 18.95 12.60 2.12
CA GLU A 82 20.14 11.77 1.92
C GLU A 82 21.45 12.50 2.25
N ASN A 83 21.53 13.79 1.92
CA ASN A 83 22.72 14.60 2.17
C ASN A 83 22.74 15.29 3.54
N TYR A 84 21.88 14.83 4.50
CA TYR A 84 21.74 15.46 5.81
C TYR A 84 23.06 15.54 6.59
N SER A 85 23.94 14.54 6.47
CA SER A 85 25.23 14.52 7.18
C SER A 85 26.14 15.68 6.77
N ASN A 86 26.23 15.99 5.47
CA ASN A 86 26.99 17.10 4.95
C ASN A 86 26.41 18.46 5.40
N LEU A 87 25.07 18.58 5.33
CA LEU A 87 24.36 19.77 5.79
C LEU A 87 24.51 19.98 7.29
N LYS A 88 24.49 18.90 8.08
CA LYS A 88 24.72 18.94 9.53
C LYS A 88 26.11 19.46 9.85
N THR A 89 27.16 18.90 9.23
CA THR A 89 28.56 19.35 9.42
C THR A 89 28.72 20.82 9.05
N PHE A 90 28.10 21.27 7.97
CA PHE A 90 28.11 22.69 7.58
C PHE A 90 27.48 23.57 8.65
N LEU A 91 26.31 23.20 9.18
CA LEU A 91 25.58 23.95 10.20
C LEU A 91 26.31 23.95 11.56
N GLU A 92 26.94 22.85 11.95
CA GLU A 92 27.80 22.77 13.14
C GLU A 92 28.95 23.76 13.03
N GLY A 93 29.57 23.90 11.85
CA GLY A 93 30.57 24.92 11.55
C GLY A 93 30.05 26.37 11.62
N LYS A 94 28.72 26.55 11.59
CA LYS A 94 28.02 27.84 11.77
C LYS A 94 27.47 28.06 13.18
N GLY A 95 27.77 27.15 14.11
CA GLY A 95 27.38 27.25 15.53
C GLY A 95 26.02 26.67 15.87
N PHE A 96 25.40 25.87 14.95
CA PHE A 96 24.18 25.16 15.25
C PHE A 96 24.46 23.87 16.04
N THR A 97 23.57 23.56 16.96
CA THR A 97 23.59 22.32 17.77
C THR A 97 22.37 21.47 17.49
N PHE A 98 22.52 20.17 17.58
CA PHE A 98 21.47 19.20 17.27
C PHE A 98 21.10 18.40 18.52
N LYS A 99 19.82 18.26 18.77
CA LYS A 99 19.26 17.52 19.92
C LYS A 99 18.86 16.11 19.54
N SER A 100 18.40 15.91 18.31
CA SER A 100 17.93 14.62 17.78
C SER A 100 18.95 14.00 16.83
N SER A 101 18.73 12.75 16.49
CA SER A 101 19.49 12.04 15.46
C SER A 101 18.77 12.02 14.10
N THR A 102 17.77 12.87 13.89
CA THR A 102 16.96 12.88 12.67
C THR A 102 17.53 13.84 11.62
N ASP A 103 17.36 13.47 10.37
CA ASP A 103 17.61 14.32 9.21
C ASP A 103 16.69 15.54 9.16
N THR A 104 15.48 15.41 9.70
CA THR A 104 14.46 16.47 9.76
C THR A 104 14.91 17.67 10.61
N GLU A 105 15.62 17.44 11.73
CA GLU A 105 16.16 18.53 12.52
C GLU A 105 17.19 19.32 11.72
N VAL A 106 17.98 18.66 10.87
CA VAL A 106 18.93 19.33 9.99
C VAL A 106 18.23 20.28 9.03
N LEU A 107 17.08 19.89 8.49
CA LEU A 107 16.31 20.72 7.57
C LEU A 107 15.77 21.99 8.25
N VAL A 108 15.17 21.88 9.43
CA VAL A 108 14.62 23.06 10.11
C VAL A 108 15.73 24.02 10.54
N GLN A 109 16.90 23.50 10.93
CA GLN A 109 18.07 24.33 11.23
C GLN A 109 18.63 25.02 9.98
N LEU A 110 18.61 24.34 8.82
CA LEU A 110 19.03 24.94 7.55
C LEU A 110 18.09 26.09 7.14
N ILE A 111 16.78 25.93 7.33
CA ILE A 111 15.81 26.99 7.05
C ILE A 111 16.05 28.19 7.96
N GLN A 112 16.27 27.97 9.28
CA GLN A 112 16.64 29.03 10.21
C GLN A 112 17.94 29.74 9.78
N PHE A 113 19.00 29.00 9.47
CA PHE A 113 20.25 29.56 9.02
C PHE A 113 20.04 30.50 7.80
N ILE A 114 19.24 30.09 6.86
CA ILE A 114 18.95 30.89 5.65
C ILE A 114 18.15 32.15 5.99
N GLN A 115 17.19 32.08 6.92
CA GLN A 115 16.48 33.28 7.38
C GLN A 115 17.42 34.26 8.06
N ASP A 116 18.25 33.78 8.99
CA ASP A 116 19.13 34.62 9.81
C ASP A 116 20.27 35.24 8.96
N GLU A 117 20.86 34.46 8.04
CA GLU A 117 22.03 34.92 7.26
C GLU A 117 21.63 35.80 6.06
N TYR A 118 20.49 35.49 5.40
CA TYR A 118 20.10 36.16 4.14
C TYR A 118 18.88 37.05 4.26
N GLY A 119 18.29 37.19 5.46
CA GLY A 119 17.10 38.01 5.70
C GLY A 119 15.85 37.57 4.91
N LYS A 120 15.75 36.30 4.54
CA LYS A 120 14.63 35.78 3.76
C LYS A 120 13.39 35.57 4.64
N ASP A 121 12.22 35.79 4.06
CA ASP A 121 10.96 35.35 4.67
C ASP A 121 10.88 33.81 4.73
N LEU A 122 9.81 33.27 5.33
CA LEU A 122 9.69 31.83 5.53
C LEU A 122 9.70 31.06 4.20
N GLU A 123 8.93 31.52 3.22
CA GLU A 123 8.80 30.85 1.92
C GLU A 123 10.12 30.86 1.15
N GLY A 124 10.77 32.02 1.02
CA GLY A 124 12.05 32.16 0.36
C GLY A 124 13.17 31.38 1.05
N ALA A 125 13.11 31.22 2.38
CA ALA A 125 14.05 30.39 3.14
C ALA A 125 13.80 28.91 2.89
N VAL A 126 12.56 28.45 2.86
CA VAL A 126 12.19 27.06 2.55
C VAL A 126 12.65 26.71 1.13
N VAL A 127 12.30 27.50 0.11
CA VAL A 127 12.76 27.27 -1.27
C VAL A 127 14.27 27.18 -1.36
N SER A 128 14.97 28.11 -0.69
CA SER A 128 16.44 28.14 -0.71
C SER A 128 17.09 26.96 0.02
N ALA A 129 16.44 26.43 1.07
CA ALA A 129 16.85 25.22 1.77
C ALA A 129 16.65 23.98 0.89
N LEU A 130 15.46 23.84 0.28
CA LEU A 130 15.11 22.69 -0.55
C LEU A 130 15.96 22.56 -1.82
N ARG A 131 16.44 23.66 -2.37
CA ARG A 131 17.44 23.62 -3.47
C ARG A 131 18.78 23.00 -3.07
N ARG A 132 19.09 22.91 -1.77
CA ARG A 132 20.32 22.30 -1.22
C ARG A 132 20.12 20.87 -0.74
N VAL A 133 18.86 20.41 -0.71
CA VAL A 133 18.48 19.08 -0.23
C VAL A 133 18.48 18.07 -1.38
N THR A 134 19.09 16.92 -1.12
CA THR A 134 18.99 15.73 -1.96
C THR A 134 18.14 14.69 -1.21
N GLY A 135 17.18 14.07 -1.90
CA GLY A 135 16.31 13.05 -1.33
C GLY A 135 14.81 13.34 -1.50
N ALA A 136 13.99 12.58 -0.80
CA ALA A 136 12.53 12.68 -0.82
C ALA A 136 12.02 13.49 0.38
N TYR A 137 11.02 14.34 0.16
CA TYR A 137 10.39 15.09 1.23
C TYR A 137 8.92 15.45 0.95
N ALA A 138 8.12 15.45 1.99
CA ALA A 138 6.87 16.20 2.11
C ALA A 138 6.91 16.92 3.46
N ILE A 139 6.91 18.24 3.44
CA ILE A 139 7.11 19.06 4.63
C ILE A 139 5.96 20.03 4.86
N ALA A 140 5.70 20.33 6.13
CA ALA A 140 4.92 21.50 6.54
C ALA A 140 5.73 22.26 7.59
N VAL A 141 5.86 23.56 7.38
CA VAL A 141 6.66 24.48 8.20
C VAL A 141 5.79 25.62 8.68
N VAL A 142 5.86 25.90 9.96
CA VAL A 142 5.21 27.05 10.61
C VAL A 142 6.24 27.94 11.30
N ASP A 143 5.93 29.23 11.37
CA ASP A 143 6.78 30.28 11.96
C ASP A 143 5.96 31.04 13.00
N LYS A 144 6.39 31.02 14.27
CA LYS A 144 5.65 31.72 15.35
C LYS A 144 5.62 33.25 15.18
N GLU A 145 6.55 33.82 14.42
CA GLU A 145 6.55 35.27 14.12
C GLU A 145 5.57 35.61 12.98
N ASN A 146 5.12 34.60 12.23
CA ASN A 146 4.13 34.72 11.18
C ASN A 146 3.03 33.64 11.38
N PRO A 147 2.19 33.76 12.44
CA PRO A 147 1.29 32.70 12.87
C PRO A 147 0.03 32.57 12.00
N ASP A 148 -0.05 33.22 10.85
CA ASP A 148 -1.18 33.22 9.92
C ASP A 148 -0.95 32.36 8.67
N LYS A 149 0.20 31.70 8.56
CA LYS A 149 0.57 30.94 7.37
C LYS A 149 1.32 29.64 7.63
N ILE A 150 1.16 28.70 6.69
CA ILE A 150 1.93 27.47 6.61
C ILE A 150 2.60 27.42 5.25
N VAL A 151 3.88 27.04 5.20
CA VAL A 151 4.59 26.73 3.96
C VAL A 151 4.71 25.21 3.85
N VAL A 152 4.31 24.66 2.72
CA VAL A 152 4.38 23.24 2.44
C VAL A 152 5.12 22.99 1.15
N ALA A 153 5.82 21.87 1.05
CA ALA A 153 6.52 21.47 -0.17
C ALA A 153 6.63 19.95 -0.26
N ARG A 154 6.74 19.45 -1.48
CA ARG A 154 6.94 18.02 -1.69
C ARG A 154 7.93 17.70 -2.81
N LYS A 155 8.58 16.55 -2.68
CA LYS A 155 9.34 15.84 -3.72
C LYS A 155 9.35 14.35 -3.38
N SER A 156 8.82 13.51 -4.26
CA SER A 156 8.76 12.04 -4.15
C SER A 156 7.98 11.48 -2.94
N SER A 157 7.59 12.31 -1.96
CA SER A 157 6.71 11.92 -0.83
C SER A 157 5.32 12.54 -1.01
N PRO A 158 4.20 11.83 -0.70
CA PRO A 158 2.86 12.33 -0.95
C PRO A 158 2.48 13.48 -0.02
N LEU A 159 1.81 14.50 -0.59
CA LEU A 159 1.22 15.63 0.15
C LEU A 159 -0.04 16.13 -0.57
N VAL A 160 -1.13 16.23 0.18
CA VAL A 160 -2.44 16.68 -0.29
C VAL A 160 -2.87 17.89 0.54
N VAL A 161 -3.39 18.90 -0.12
CA VAL A 161 -4.01 20.09 0.49
C VAL A 161 -5.50 20.04 0.27
N GLY A 162 -6.30 20.02 1.34
CA GLY A 162 -7.74 20.24 1.30
C GLY A 162 -8.06 21.71 1.43
N ILE A 163 -8.99 22.20 0.62
CA ILE A 163 -9.46 23.59 0.64
C ILE A 163 -10.83 23.62 1.28
N GLY A 164 -10.96 24.29 2.43
CA GLY A 164 -12.23 24.53 3.09
C GLY A 164 -13.07 25.62 2.39
N GLU A 165 -14.29 25.82 2.87
CA GLU A 165 -15.24 26.79 2.30
C GLU A 165 -14.66 28.20 2.29
N ASP A 166 -14.73 28.88 1.14
CA ASP A 166 -14.22 30.25 0.93
C ASP A 166 -12.74 30.44 1.35
N HIS A 167 -11.90 29.41 1.29
CA HIS A 167 -10.51 29.45 1.76
C HIS A 167 -10.33 29.87 3.23
N LYS A 168 -11.34 29.67 4.06
CA LYS A 168 -11.28 30.00 5.50
C LYS A 168 -10.47 28.98 6.30
N GLU A 169 -10.29 27.80 5.74
CA GLU A 169 -9.54 26.71 6.34
C GLU A 169 -8.73 25.95 5.27
N PHE A 170 -7.58 25.44 5.67
CA PHE A 170 -6.77 24.52 4.88
C PHE A 170 -6.43 23.28 5.70
N PHE A 171 -6.47 22.13 5.07
CA PHE A 171 -6.14 20.84 5.66
C PHE A 171 -4.97 20.21 4.92
N LEU A 172 -4.04 19.62 5.67
CA LEU A 172 -2.83 19.02 5.13
C LEU A 172 -2.74 17.56 5.55
N ALA A 173 -2.47 16.69 4.61
CA ALA A 173 -2.15 15.31 4.93
C ALA A 173 -1.30 14.65 3.85
N SER A 174 -0.67 13.54 4.20
CA SER A 174 -0.01 12.65 3.23
C SER A 174 -1.00 11.80 2.43
N ASP A 175 -2.32 11.89 2.74
CA ASP A 175 -3.40 11.11 2.16
C ASP A 175 -4.69 11.93 2.21
N ALA A 176 -5.59 11.75 1.24
CA ALA A 176 -6.86 12.45 1.21
C ALA A 176 -7.86 11.99 2.29
N LEU A 177 -7.76 10.74 2.76
CA LEU A 177 -8.73 10.14 3.68
C LEU A 177 -8.96 10.94 4.97
N PRO A 178 -7.93 11.46 5.68
CA PRO A 178 -8.13 12.27 6.87
C PRO A 178 -8.76 13.64 6.61
N ILE A 179 -8.76 14.10 5.35
CA ILE A 179 -9.25 15.42 4.96
C ILE A 179 -10.70 15.38 4.48
N VAL A 180 -11.13 14.25 3.92
CA VAL A 180 -12.42 14.08 3.23
C VAL A 180 -13.64 14.40 4.12
N GLU A 181 -13.50 14.23 5.45
CA GLU A 181 -14.52 14.60 6.43
C GLU A 181 -14.78 16.12 6.48
N TYR A 182 -13.77 16.93 6.19
CA TYR A 182 -13.81 18.39 6.29
C TYR A 182 -14.04 19.07 4.93
N THR A 183 -13.46 18.52 3.87
CA THR A 183 -13.65 19.03 2.51
C THR A 183 -13.41 17.95 1.46
N LYS A 184 -14.13 18.07 0.33
CA LYS A 184 -13.91 17.22 -0.84
C LYS A 184 -12.98 17.86 -1.89
N GLN A 185 -12.66 19.16 -1.73
CA GLN A 185 -11.79 19.91 -2.65
C GLN A 185 -10.33 19.68 -2.30
N MET A 186 -9.61 18.96 -3.16
CA MET A 186 -8.23 18.55 -2.93
C MET A 186 -7.29 19.08 -4.01
N VAL A 187 -6.11 19.52 -3.60
CA VAL A 187 -4.98 19.82 -4.48
C VAL A 187 -3.84 18.87 -4.15
N TYR A 188 -3.38 18.13 -5.14
CA TYR A 188 -2.21 17.25 -5.03
C TYR A 188 -1.02 18.02 -5.61
N LEU A 189 -0.07 18.38 -4.75
CA LEU A 189 1.16 19.03 -5.19
C LEU A 189 2.00 18.08 -6.07
N ASN A 190 2.71 18.62 -7.05
CA ASN A 190 3.69 17.89 -7.84
C ASN A 190 5.08 18.00 -7.21
N ASP A 191 6.04 17.22 -7.71
CA ASP A 191 7.42 17.26 -7.23
C ASP A 191 8.08 18.61 -7.52
N GLY A 192 8.73 19.16 -6.49
CA GLY A 192 9.36 20.47 -6.57
C GLY A 192 8.41 21.66 -6.43
N GLU A 193 7.12 21.43 -6.15
CA GLU A 193 6.18 22.52 -5.84
C GLU A 193 6.24 22.89 -4.35
N VAL A 194 6.14 24.19 -4.10
CA VAL A 194 6.02 24.83 -2.78
C VAL A 194 4.73 25.60 -2.75
N ALA A 195 3.91 25.39 -1.72
CA ALA A 195 2.66 26.11 -1.57
C ALA A 195 2.64 26.95 -0.29
N LEU A 196 2.12 28.18 -0.41
CA LEU A 196 1.83 29.07 0.71
C LEU A 196 0.33 29.02 1.00
N LEU A 197 -0.01 28.66 2.24
CA LEU A 197 -1.37 28.58 2.75
C LEU A 197 -1.59 29.68 3.77
N LYS A 198 -2.55 30.56 3.50
CA LYS A 198 -2.94 31.65 4.38
C LYS A 198 -4.46 31.76 4.44
N VAL A 199 -5.00 31.77 5.64
CA VAL A 199 -6.45 31.83 5.87
C VAL A 199 -7.08 33.05 5.17
N GLY A 200 -8.18 32.83 4.46
CA GLY A 200 -8.89 33.87 3.72
C GLY A 200 -8.22 34.32 2.41
N GLN A 201 -7.15 33.65 2.00
CA GLN A 201 -6.48 33.92 0.72
C GLN A 201 -6.47 32.66 -0.15
N LYS A 202 -6.40 32.84 -1.47
CA LYS A 202 -6.19 31.73 -2.38
C LYS A 202 -4.79 31.13 -2.12
N MET A 203 -4.69 29.83 -2.23
CA MET A 203 -3.42 29.11 -2.15
C MET A 203 -2.51 29.56 -3.30
N GLU A 204 -1.29 29.95 -2.97
CA GLU A 204 -0.23 30.26 -3.94
C GLU A 204 0.70 29.05 -4.07
N ILE A 205 1.02 28.67 -5.30
CA ILE A 205 1.95 27.56 -5.58
C ILE A 205 3.04 28.06 -6.52
N HIS A 206 4.29 27.74 -6.18
CA HIS A 206 5.46 28.02 -7.03
C HIS A 206 6.32 26.77 -7.16
N THR A 207 7.06 26.68 -8.25
CA THR A 207 8.14 25.69 -8.35
C THR A 207 9.36 26.14 -7.55
N LEU A 208 10.32 25.22 -7.32
CA LEU A 208 11.62 25.60 -6.74
C LEU A 208 12.35 26.64 -7.57
N ASP A 209 12.02 26.80 -8.85
CA ASP A 209 12.60 27.81 -9.76
C ASP A 209 11.80 29.14 -9.78
N ASN A 210 10.82 29.30 -8.86
CA ASN A 210 9.94 30.45 -8.69
C ASN A 210 9.02 30.68 -9.89
N GLU A 211 8.55 29.63 -10.55
CA GLU A 211 7.51 29.69 -11.56
C GLU A 211 6.15 29.51 -10.89
N ASP A 212 5.20 30.39 -11.17
CA ASP A 212 3.84 30.29 -10.64
C ASP A 212 3.11 29.08 -11.23
N VAL A 213 2.35 28.38 -10.39
CA VAL A 213 1.57 27.20 -10.77
C VAL A 213 0.11 27.39 -10.36
N ASP A 214 -0.81 27.25 -11.30
CA ASP A 214 -2.24 27.27 -10.99
C ASP A 214 -2.68 26.00 -10.25
N PRO A 215 -3.33 26.11 -9.07
CA PRO A 215 -3.82 24.97 -8.31
C PRO A 215 -4.85 24.16 -9.11
N LYS A 216 -4.59 22.87 -9.32
CA LYS A 216 -5.56 21.94 -9.94
C LYS A 216 -6.42 21.30 -8.87
N ILE A 217 -7.59 21.90 -8.60
CA ILE A 217 -8.55 21.39 -7.63
C ILE A 217 -9.23 20.15 -8.20
N LYS A 218 -9.21 19.05 -7.44
CA LYS A 218 -9.93 17.81 -7.74
C LYS A 218 -10.99 17.57 -6.65
N GLU A 219 -12.17 17.16 -7.06
CA GLU A 219 -13.19 16.70 -6.13
C GLU A 219 -13.01 15.21 -5.85
N VAL A 220 -12.92 14.86 -4.55
CA VAL A 220 -12.74 13.49 -4.08
C VAL A 220 -14.05 13.03 -3.44
N ASP A 221 -14.67 12.00 -4.01
CA ASP A 221 -15.89 11.39 -3.46
C ASP A 221 -15.55 10.09 -2.74
N VAL A 222 -15.51 10.14 -1.41
CA VAL A 222 -15.30 8.98 -0.52
C VAL A 222 -16.49 8.90 0.44
N ASN A 223 -17.11 7.74 0.54
CA ASN A 223 -18.16 7.51 1.53
C ASN A 223 -17.54 7.33 2.92
N LEU A 224 -17.89 8.20 3.87
CA LEU A 224 -17.39 8.20 5.26
C LEU A 224 -17.74 6.90 6.00
N ASP A 225 -18.89 6.27 5.73
CA ASP A 225 -19.28 5.00 6.35
C ASP A 225 -18.26 3.88 6.12
N THR A 226 -17.44 4.00 5.06
CA THR A 226 -16.38 3.03 4.78
C THR A 226 -15.18 3.15 5.72
N LEU A 227 -15.04 4.27 6.42
CA LEU A 227 -13.95 4.55 7.36
C LEU A 227 -14.25 4.04 8.78
N GLU A 228 -15.46 3.56 9.03
CA GLU A 228 -15.85 2.97 10.32
C GLU A 228 -15.72 1.45 10.30
N LYS A 229 -15.55 0.84 11.47
CA LYS A 229 -15.46 -0.62 11.61
C LYS A 229 -16.79 -1.35 11.30
N GLY A 230 -17.91 -0.63 11.29
CA GLY A 230 -19.23 -1.18 10.94
C GLY A 230 -19.67 -2.38 11.80
N GLY A 231 -19.34 -2.39 13.09
CA GLY A 231 -19.66 -3.47 14.02
C GLY A 231 -18.64 -4.61 14.10
N TYR A 232 -17.60 -4.61 13.25
CA TYR A 232 -16.50 -5.56 13.36
C TYR A 232 -15.50 -5.17 14.45
N GLU A 233 -14.83 -6.15 15.04
CA GLU A 233 -13.82 -5.92 16.07
C GLU A 233 -12.59 -5.16 15.52
N HIS A 234 -12.17 -5.52 14.30
CA HIS A 234 -11.00 -4.97 13.61
C HIS A 234 -11.31 -4.56 12.18
N PHE A 235 -10.57 -3.59 11.64
CA PHE A 235 -10.67 -3.20 10.22
C PHE A 235 -10.32 -4.36 9.30
N MET A 236 -9.27 -5.13 9.60
CA MET A 236 -8.90 -6.28 8.78
C MET A 236 -10.05 -7.28 8.64
N LEU A 237 -10.78 -7.58 9.71
CA LEU A 237 -11.94 -8.49 9.62
C LEU A 237 -13.04 -7.91 8.73
N LYS A 238 -13.38 -6.64 8.93
CA LYS A 238 -14.32 -5.92 8.05
C LYS A 238 -13.89 -6.02 6.59
N GLU A 239 -12.61 -5.73 6.32
CA GLU A 239 -12.05 -5.73 4.97
C GLU A 239 -12.04 -7.11 4.32
N ILE A 240 -11.87 -8.19 5.10
CA ILE A 240 -12.05 -9.57 4.63
C ILE A 240 -13.51 -9.81 4.22
N TYR A 241 -14.48 -9.39 5.05
CA TYR A 241 -15.92 -9.54 4.78
C TYR A 241 -16.45 -8.57 3.71
N ASP A 242 -15.77 -7.45 3.46
CA ASP A 242 -16.10 -6.51 2.39
C ASP A 242 -15.77 -7.05 0.98
N GLN A 243 -14.92 -8.07 0.85
CA GLN A 243 -14.41 -8.53 -0.44
C GLN A 243 -15.49 -8.90 -1.46
N PRO A 244 -16.60 -9.59 -1.12
CA PRO A 244 -17.67 -9.86 -2.10
C PRO A 244 -18.23 -8.57 -2.73
N ARG A 245 -18.45 -7.53 -1.92
CA ARG A 245 -18.90 -6.22 -2.39
C ARG A 245 -17.83 -5.53 -3.22
N CYS A 246 -16.58 -5.52 -2.72
CA CYS A 246 -15.46 -4.91 -3.43
C CYS A 246 -15.24 -5.52 -4.82
N ILE A 247 -15.40 -6.82 -4.96
CA ILE A 247 -15.30 -7.48 -6.26
C ILE A 247 -16.49 -7.10 -7.17
N SER A 248 -17.70 -6.98 -6.63
CA SER A 248 -18.86 -6.46 -7.39
C SER A 248 -18.60 -5.03 -7.88
N ASP A 249 -18.02 -4.17 -7.05
CA ASP A 249 -17.64 -2.80 -7.43
C ASP A 249 -16.51 -2.78 -8.48
N CYS A 250 -15.53 -3.66 -8.35
CA CYS A 250 -14.43 -3.81 -9.29
C CYS A 250 -14.87 -4.20 -10.71
N ILE A 251 -15.88 -5.06 -10.83
CA ILE A 251 -16.42 -5.52 -12.13
C ILE A 251 -17.50 -4.61 -12.71
N ARG A 252 -18.09 -3.73 -11.88
CA ARG A 252 -19.20 -2.84 -12.29
C ARG A 252 -18.82 -1.96 -13.49
N GLY A 253 -19.63 -2.00 -14.55
CA GLY A 253 -19.41 -1.24 -15.79
C GLY A 253 -18.24 -1.74 -16.65
N ARG A 254 -17.55 -2.81 -16.23
CA ARG A 254 -16.43 -3.43 -16.94
C ARG A 254 -16.74 -4.81 -17.45
N LEU A 255 -17.40 -5.63 -16.63
CA LEU A 255 -17.89 -6.95 -17.01
C LEU A 255 -19.39 -6.81 -17.30
N LEU A 256 -19.75 -6.84 -18.58
CA LEU A 256 -21.11 -6.70 -19.08
C LEU A 256 -21.65 -8.09 -19.40
N ALA A 257 -22.23 -8.77 -18.38
CA ALA A 257 -22.64 -10.17 -18.49
C ALA A 257 -23.71 -10.38 -19.56
N ASP A 258 -24.70 -9.47 -19.64
CA ASP A 258 -25.78 -9.53 -20.63
C ASP A 258 -25.28 -9.32 -22.07
N GLU A 259 -24.24 -8.48 -22.24
CA GLU A 259 -23.61 -8.21 -23.53
C GLU A 259 -22.46 -9.16 -23.84
N LYS A 260 -22.13 -10.06 -22.90
CA LYS A 260 -21.05 -11.05 -23.01
C LYS A 260 -19.70 -10.46 -23.40
N LYS A 261 -19.36 -9.30 -22.81
CA LYS A 261 -18.11 -8.59 -23.11
C LYS A 261 -17.46 -8.01 -21.87
N ILE A 262 -16.15 -7.77 -21.98
CA ILE A 262 -15.36 -7.00 -21.01
C ILE A 262 -14.97 -5.68 -21.66
N VAL A 263 -15.20 -4.55 -20.98
CA VAL A 263 -14.90 -3.20 -21.46
C VAL A 263 -13.89 -2.54 -20.51
N LEU A 264 -12.72 -2.24 -21.02
CA LEU A 264 -11.66 -1.54 -20.29
C LEU A 264 -11.17 -0.35 -21.11
N SER A 265 -11.52 0.87 -20.69
CA SER A 265 -11.11 2.10 -21.37
C SER A 265 -9.59 2.22 -21.50
N ALA A 266 -8.85 1.71 -20.51
CA ALA A 266 -7.39 1.70 -20.50
C ALA A 266 -6.79 0.94 -21.70
N ILE A 267 -7.44 -0.13 -22.17
CA ILE A 267 -7.00 -0.87 -23.37
C ILE A 267 -7.30 -0.01 -24.62
N ASN A 268 -8.47 0.58 -24.71
CA ASN A 268 -8.88 1.35 -25.87
C ASN A 268 -7.99 2.58 -26.13
N GLN A 269 -7.54 3.26 -25.08
CA GLN A 269 -6.70 4.45 -25.18
C GLN A 269 -5.32 4.18 -25.82
N HIS A 270 -4.74 3.03 -25.55
CA HIS A 270 -3.41 2.64 -26.06
C HIS A 270 -3.43 1.29 -26.77
N ARG A 271 -4.55 0.99 -27.44
CA ARG A 271 -4.82 -0.31 -28.06
C ARG A 271 -3.67 -0.82 -28.93
N ASP A 272 -3.20 0.00 -29.84
CA ASP A 272 -2.14 -0.41 -30.79
C ASP A 272 -0.82 -0.76 -30.09
N ARG A 273 -0.45 -0.02 -29.04
CA ARG A 273 0.77 -0.33 -28.27
C ARG A 273 0.60 -1.59 -27.44
N LEU A 274 -0.56 -1.80 -26.81
CA LEU A 274 -0.85 -2.99 -26.00
C LEU A 274 -0.93 -4.25 -26.86
N LEU A 275 -1.59 -4.21 -28.03
CA LEU A 275 -1.68 -5.36 -28.93
C LEU A 275 -0.36 -5.72 -29.62
N ARG A 276 0.56 -4.75 -29.75
CA ARG A 276 1.91 -4.96 -30.30
C ARG A 276 2.99 -5.14 -29.25
N ALA A 277 2.59 -5.24 -27.98
CA ALA A 277 3.55 -5.42 -26.90
C ALA A 277 4.37 -6.71 -27.11
N SER A 278 5.68 -6.58 -27.05
CA SER A 278 6.60 -7.73 -27.13
C SER A 278 6.75 -8.44 -25.78
N ARG A 279 6.56 -7.71 -24.68
CA ARG A 279 6.69 -8.20 -23.32
C ARG A 279 5.95 -7.28 -22.36
N PHE A 280 5.39 -7.86 -21.29
CA PHE A 280 4.96 -7.12 -20.09
C PHE A 280 5.99 -7.28 -18.97
N ILE A 281 6.23 -6.21 -18.22
CA ILE A 281 7.04 -6.24 -17.00
C ILE A 281 6.14 -5.71 -15.87
N ILE A 282 5.86 -6.54 -14.87
CA ILE A 282 5.08 -6.14 -13.70
C ILE A 282 6.07 -5.77 -12.60
N VAL A 283 5.98 -4.54 -12.08
CA VAL A 283 6.79 -4.05 -10.95
C VAL A 283 5.89 -3.79 -9.76
N ALA A 284 6.20 -4.38 -8.62
CA ALA A 284 5.39 -4.26 -7.40
C ALA A 284 6.18 -4.68 -6.15
N CYS A 285 5.59 -4.45 -4.97
CA CYS A 285 6.10 -4.89 -3.68
C CYS A 285 5.06 -5.72 -2.92
N GLY A 286 5.50 -6.67 -2.09
CA GLY A 286 4.67 -7.43 -1.15
C GLY A 286 3.45 -8.10 -1.78
N THR A 287 2.28 -7.86 -1.21
CA THR A 287 0.97 -8.38 -1.67
C THR A 287 0.72 -8.09 -3.15
N SER A 288 1.07 -6.90 -3.64
CA SER A 288 0.90 -6.52 -5.05
C SER A 288 1.82 -7.32 -5.98
N TRP A 289 3.02 -7.68 -5.51
CA TRP A 289 3.92 -8.56 -6.25
C TRP A 289 3.33 -9.98 -6.37
N HIS A 290 2.70 -10.51 -5.30
CA HIS A 290 2.00 -11.81 -5.35
C HIS A 290 0.82 -11.78 -6.34
N ALA A 291 0.04 -10.69 -6.37
CA ALA A 291 -0.99 -10.49 -7.38
C ALA A 291 -0.40 -10.45 -8.81
N GLY A 292 0.76 -9.80 -8.97
CA GLY A 292 1.51 -9.77 -10.22
C GLY A 292 1.90 -11.16 -10.73
N LEU A 293 2.30 -12.08 -9.84
CA LEU A 293 2.61 -13.48 -10.21
C LEU A 293 1.40 -14.23 -10.78
N ILE A 294 0.18 -13.95 -10.25
CA ILE A 294 -1.06 -14.50 -10.80
C ILE A 294 -1.33 -13.86 -12.17
N GLY A 295 -1.21 -12.53 -12.25
CA GLY A 295 -1.38 -11.77 -13.50
C GLY A 295 -0.45 -12.24 -14.61
N LYS A 296 0.82 -12.56 -14.27
CA LYS A 296 1.76 -13.17 -15.22
C LYS A 296 1.17 -14.42 -15.87
N GLN A 297 0.74 -15.39 -15.06
CA GLN A 297 0.20 -16.65 -15.57
C GLN A 297 -1.05 -16.41 -16.44
N MET A 298 -1.90 -15.45 -16.07
CA MET A 298 -3.11 -15.10 -16.82
C MET A 298 -2.79 -14.47 -18.18
N ILE A 299 -1.90 -13.47 -18.21
CA ILE A 299 -1.50 -12.78 -19.44
C ILE A 299 -0.79 -13.76 -20.39
N GLU A 300 0.16 -14.54 -19.88
CA GLU A 300 0.86 -15.55 -20.68
C GLU A 300 -0.11 -16.63 -21.22
N GLN A 301 -1.10 -17.05 -20.42
CA GLN A 301 -2.08 -18.05 -20.84
C GLN A 301 -3.03 -17.52 -21.89
N TRP A 302 -3.52 -16.29 -21.77
CA TRP A 302 -4.57 -15.77 -22.61
C TRP A 302 -4.10 -14.82 -23.70
N ALA A 303 -3.21 -13.88 -23.39
CA ALA A 303 -2.67 -12.96 -24.39
C ALA A 303 -1.47 -13.52 -25.16
N LYS A 304 -0.84 -14.62 -24.67
CA LYS A 304 0.35 -15.24 -25.28
C LYS A 304 1.56 -14.31 -25.38
N ILE A 305 1.64 -13.33 -24.52
CA ILE A 305 2.75 -12.37 -24.44
C ILE A 305 3.60 -12.70 -23.20
N PRO A 306 4.93 -12.78 -23.28
CA PRO A 306 5.82 -13.03 -22.16
C PRO A 306 5.66 -11.97 -21.07
N VAL A 307 5.71 -12.39 -19.80
CA VAL A 307 5.60 -11.50 -18.64
C VAL A 307 6.73 -11.75 -17.65
N ASP A 308 7.44 -10.71 -17.27
CA ASP A 308 8.36 -10.72 -16.14
C ASP A 308 7.69 -10.06 -14.92
N VAL A 309 7.93 -10.58 -13.72
CA VAL A 309 7.43 -9.99 -12.47
C VAL A 309 8.60 -9.71 -11.56
N GLU A 310 8.81 -8.45 -11.26
CA GLU A 310 9.98 -7.95 -10.56
C GLU A 310 9.62 -7.29 -9.24
N TYR A 311 10.45 -7.46 -8.23
CA TYR A 311 10.40 -6.59 -7.06
C TYR A 311 10.82 -5.17 -7.48
N ALA A 312 9.98 -4.19 -7.20
CA ALA A 312 10.24 -2.82 -7.61
C ALA A 312 11.54 -2.26 -7.00
N SER A 313 11.85 -2.64 -5.75
CA SER A 313 13.09 -2.30 -5.05
C SER A 313 14.35 -2.78 -5.80
N GLU A 314 14.31 -3.97 -6.39
CA GLU A 314 15.43 -4.51 -7.16
C GLU A 314 15.48 -3.94 -8.58
N PHE A 315 14.29 -3.80 -9.21
CA PHE A 315 14.18 -3.31 -10.58
C PHE A 315 14.77 -1.89 -10.74
N ARG A 316 14.52 -0.99 -9.81
CA ARG A 316 14.98 0.41 -9.88
C ARG A 316 16.50 0.55 -9.86
N TYR A 317 17.24 -0.36 -9.23
CA TYR A 317 18.70 -0.29 -9.07
C TYR A 317 19.50 -1.14 -10.06
N ARG A 318 18.92 -2.24 -10.57
CA ARG A 318 19.60 -3.12 -11.50
C ARG A 318 19.53 -2.58 -12.91
N LYS A 319 19.91 -1.74 -13.49
CA LYS A 319 19.91 -1.31 -14.93
C LYS A 319 19.06 -2.23 -15.85
N PRO A 320 17.72 -2.28 -15.68
CA PRO A 320 16.87 -3.20 -16.41
C PRO A 320 16.93 -2.92 -17.92
N VAL A 321 16.88 -3.99 -18.73
CA VAL A 321 16.79 -3.87 -20.19
C VAL A 321 15.33 -3.62 -20.53
N ILE A 322 15.02 -2.43 -21.03
CA ILE A 322 13.69 -2.01 -21.49
C ILE A 322 13.79 -1.69 -22.98
N GLN A 323 12.87 -2.26 -23.76
CA GLN A 323 12.79 -2.06 -25.20
C GLN A 323 11.55 -1.22 -25.58
N PRO A 324 11.53 -0.56 -26.75
CA PRO A 324 10.40 0.28 -27.16
C PRO A 324 9.03 -0.44 -27.25
N GLY A 325 9.02 -1.78 -27.37
CA GLY A 325 7.81 -2.60 -27.38
C GLY A 325 7.38 -3.12 -26.00
N ASP A 326 8.09 -2.79 -24.94
CA ASP A 326 7.75 -3.25 -23.59
C ASP A 326 6.63 -2.39 -22.99
N VAL A 327 5.78 -3.05 -22.19
CA VAL A 327 4.77 -2.43 -21.35
C VAL A 327 5.11 -2.70 -19.90
N VAL A 328 5.25 -1.67 -19.09
CA VAL A 328 5.52 -1.81 -17.65
C VAL A 328 4.24 -1.57 -16.87
N ILE A 329 3.83 -2.55 -16.08
CA ILE A 329 2.64 -2.49 -15.23
C ILE A 329 3.09 -2.28 -13.79
N ALA A 330 2.74 -1.13 -13.19
CA ALA A 330 2.92 -0.89 -11.76
C ALA A 330 1.66 -1.30 -11.01
N ILE A 331 1.79 -2.13 -9.97
CA ILE A 331 0.68 -2.53 -9.10
C ILE A 331 0.94 -2.00 -7.70
N SER A 332 0.00 -1.20 -7.16
CA SER A 332 0.08 -0.66 -5.81
C SER A 332 -1.31 -0.36 -5.26
N GLN A 333 -1.59 -0.74 -4.01
CA GLN A 333 -2.85 -0.38 -3.34
C GLN A 333 -2.93 1.14 -3.14
N SER A 334 -1.93 1.75 -2.51
CA SER A 334 -1.90 3.19 -2.21
C SER A 334 -1.58 4.04 -3.45
N GLY A 335 -0.87 3.47 -4.43
CA GLY A 335 -0.27 4.22 -5.52
C GLY A 335 0.84 5.19 -5.10
N GLU A 336 1.35 5.04 -3.86
CA GLU A 336 2.37 5.90 -3.24
C GLU A 336 3.61 5.11 -2.77
N THR A 337 3.73 3.83 -3.13
CA THR A 337 4.88 2.99 -2.77
C THR A 337 6.13 3.51 -3.47
N ALA A 338 7.10 4.00 -2.70
CA ALA A 338 8.28 4.70 -3.21
C ALA A 338 9.07 3.90 -4.25
N ASP A 339 9.39 2.65 -3.94
CA ASP A 339 10.13 1.77 -4.88
C ASP A 339 9.35 1.53 -6.17
N THR A 340 8.03 1.30 -6.06
CA THR A 340 7.17 1.05 -7.24
C THR A 340 7.08 2.28 -8.13
N LEU A 341 6.95 3.47 -7.54
CA LEU A 341 6.93 4.72 -8.27
C LEU A 341 8.26 4.96 -9.00
N ALA A 342 9.38 4.83 -8.29
CA ALA A 342 10.71 5.05 -8.88
C ALA A 342 11.04 4.03 -10.00
N ALA A 343 10.67 2.75 -9.83
CA ALA A 343 10.80 1.74 -10.87
C ALA A 343 9.95 2.09 -12.12
N PHE A 344 8.78 2.63 -11.90
CA PHE A 344 7.84 3.03 -12.94
C PHE A 344 8.31 4.26 -13.72
N GLU A 345 8.82 5.28 -13.02
CA GLU A 345 9.41 6.47 -13.63
C GLU A 345 10.66 6.12 -14.46
N LEU A 346 11.53 5.25 -13.93
CA LEU A 346 12.67 4.72 -14.67
C LEU A 346 12.24 4.03 -15.99
N ALA A 347 11.15 3.27 -15.96
CA ALA A 347 10.59 2.62 -17.14
C ALA A 347 10.07 3.64 -18.16
N LYS A 348 9.40 4.68 -17.69
CA LYS A 348 8.87 5.78 -18.50
C LYS A 348 9.98 6.56 -19.21
N GLU A 349 11.04 6.91 -18.48
CA GLU A 349 12.23 7.56 -19.03
C GLU A 349 12.89 6.76 -20.16
N ARG A 350 12.78 5.43 -20.11
CA ARG A 350 13.30 4.51 -21.13
C ARG A 350 12.32 4.22 -22.28
N GLY A 351 11.15 4.87 -22.29
CA GLY A 351 10.18 4.81 -23.38
C GLY A 351 9.19 3.64 -23.35
N ALA A 352 9.11 2.89 -22.24
CA ALA A 352 8.06 1.90 -22.05
C ALA A 352 6.67 2.55 -22.04
N LEU A 353 5.62 1.79 -22.39
CA LEU A 353 4.25 2.17 -22.07
C LEU A 353 4.00 1.87 -20.57
N CYS A 354 3.69 2.89 -19.82
CA CYS A 354 3.49 2.82 -18.37
C CYS A 354 2.01 2.62 -18.02
N PHE A 355 1.65 1.44 -17.48
CA PHE A 355 0.29 1.05 -17.13
C PHE A 355 0.12 0.92 -15.61
N GLY A 356 -0.78 1.70 -14.99
CA GLY A 356 -1.00 1.68 -13.54
C GLY A 356 -2.19 0.82 -13.14
N ILE A 357 -2.01 -0.07 -12.14
CA ILE A 357 -3.12 -0.74 -11.44
C ILE A 357 -3.07 -0.29 -9.98
N VAL A 358 -3.93 0.63 -9.62
CA VAL A 358 -3.93 1.27 -8.29
C VAL A 358 -5.35 1.36 -7.72
N ASN A 359 -5.47 1.54 -6.42
CA ASN A 359 -6.78 1.73 -5.79
C ASN A 359 -7.09 3.21 -5.52
N VAL A 360 -6.08 4.00 -5.14
CA VAL A 360 -6.29 5.41 -4.76
C VAL A 360 -6.28 6.30 -6.01
N VAL A 361 -7.42 6.96 -6.23
CA VAL A 361 -7.58 7.92 -7.34
C VAL A 361 -6.67 9.13 -7.13
N GLY A 362 -5.95 9.52 -8.18
CA GLY A 362 -5.06 10.70 -8.14
C GLY A 362 -3.74 10.46 -7.42
N SER A 363 -3.42 9.24 -7.01
CA SER A 363 -2.12 8.87 -6.43
C SER A 363 -0.94 9.13 -7.39
N SER A 364 0.28 9.13 -6.86
CA SER A 364 1.50 9.42 -7.63
C SER A 364 1.68 8.46 -8.81
N ILE A 365 1.52 7.15 -8.60
CA ILE A 365 1.59 6.16 -9.68
C ILE A 365 0.46 6.38 -10.70
N ALA A 366 -0.77 6.71 -10.25
CA ALA A 366 -1.87 7.01 -11.17
C ALA A 366 -1.56 8.23 -12.07
N ARG A 367 -0.94 9.26 -11.52
CA ARG A 367 -0.54 10.46 -12.30
C ARG A 367 0.63 10.21 -13.24
N ALA A 368 1.57 9.35 -12.84
CA ALA A 368 2.72 8.98 -13.67
C ALA A 368 2.34 8.03 -14.82
N SER A 369 1.20 7.34 -14.72
CA SER A 369 0.73 6.37 -15.72
C SER A 369 0.30 7.04 -17.04
N ASP A 370 0.63 6.41 -18.16
CA ASP A 370 0.09 6.79 -19.47
C ASP A 370 -1.38 6.33 -19.59
N THR A 371 -1.69 5.19 -18.99
CA THR A 371 -3.04 4.62 -18.84
C THR A 371 -3.08 3.67 -17.65
N GLY A 372 -4.26 3.24 -17.22
CA GLY A 372 -4.37 2.31 -16.11
C GLY A 372 -5.81 1.98 -15.69
N ILE A 373 -5.91 1.16 -14.66
CA ILE A 373 -7.18 0.69 -14.11
C ILE A 373 -7.18 0.88 -12.59
N TYR A 374 -8.21 1.54 -12.07
CA TYR A 374 -8.46 1.58 -10.62
C TYR A 374 -9.15 0.28 -10.16
N THR A 375 -8.75 -0.25 -9.00
CA THR A 375 -9.35 -1.47 -8.46
C THR A 375 -10.72 -1.25 -7.83
N HIS A 376 -11.05 -0.02 -7.39
CA HIS A 376 -12.32 0.37 -6.78
C HIS A 376 -12.75 -0.50 -5.59
N VAL A 377 -11.80 -0.99 -4.79
CA VAL A 377 -12.10 -1.78 -3.58
C VAL A 377 -12.38 -0.91 -2.35
N GLY A 378 -12.41 0.41 -2.54
CA GLY A 378 -12.58 1.38 -1.46
C GLY A 378 -11.36 1.50 -0.55
N PRO A 379 -11.43 2.33 0.50
CA PRO A 379 -10.34 2.50 1.47
C PRO A 379 -10.01 1.19 2.18
N GLU A 380 -8.72 0.91 2.36
CA GLU A 380 -8.20 -0.21 3.13
C GLU A 380 -7.30 0.33 4.24
N ILE A 381 -7.71 0.14 5.49
CA ILE A 381 -7.12 0.76 6.69
C ILE A 381 -6.19 -0.20 7.42
N GLY A 382 -6.58 -1.48 7.53
CA GLY A 382 -5.74 -2.52 8.10
C GLY A 382 -4.37 -2.55 7.42
N VAL A 383 -3.28 -2.58 8.20
CA VAL A 383 -1.92 -2.52 7.65
C VAL A 383 -1.65 -3.71 6.73
N ALA A 384 -2.03 -4.92 7.15
CA ALA A 384 -1.96 -6.11 6.31
C ALA A 384 -3.06 -6.09 5.24
N SER A 385 -2.69 -5.98 3.98
CA SER A 385 -3.63 -5.89 2.86
C SER A 385 -4.44 -7.18 2.66
N THR A 386 -5.73 -7.05 2.39
CA THR A 386 -6.67 -8.14 2.13
C THR A 386 -7.45 -7.93 0.84
N LYS A 387 -8.41 -7.01 0.83
CA LYS A 387 -9.27 -6.71 -0.34
C LYS A 387 -8.50 -6.08 -1.50
N ALA A 388 -7.38 -5.41 -1.23
CA ALA A 388 -6.51 -4.91 -2.28
C ALA A 388 -5.96 -6.05 -3.16
N PHE A 389 -5.55 -7.17 -2.56
CA PHE A 389 -5.08 -8.35 -3.30
C PHE A 389 -6.16 -8.89 -4.25
N THR A 390 -7.36 -9.15 -3.75
CA THR A 390 -8.44 -9.71 -4.57
C THR A 390 -8.89 -8.74 -5.67
N GLY A 391 -8.94 -7.43 -5.38
CA GLY A 391 -9.20 -6.40 -6.38
C GLY A 391 -8.14 -6.34 -7.48
N GLN A 392 -6.86 -6.42 -7.12
CA GLN A 392 -5.76 -6.48 -8.09
C GLN A 392 -5.82 -7.74 -8.95
N VAL A 393 -6.07 -8.91 -8.35
CA VAL A 393 -6.24 -10.17 -9.10
C VAL A 393 -7.44 -10.09 -10.03
N MET A 394 -8.58 -9.52 -9.59
CA MET A 394 -9.74 -9.34 -10.45
C MET A 394 -9.45 -8.43 -11.65
N VAL A 395 -8.80 -7.28 -11.42
CA VAL A 395 -8.44 -6.34 -12.51
C VAL A 395 -7.47 -6.99 -13.48
N LEU A 396 -6.47 -7.72 -13.00
CA LEU A 396 -5.53 -8.47 -13.85
C LEU A 396 -6.25 -9.55 -14.66
N THR A 397 -7.26 -10.22 -14.06
CA THR A 397 -8.10 -11.20 -14.76
C THR A 397 -8.86 -10.54 -15.91
N LEU A 398 -9.55 -9.43 -15.64
CA LEU A 398 -10.30 -8.68 -16.66
C LEU A 398 -9.37 -8.17 -17.76
N PHE A 399 -8.20 -7.63 -17.40
CA PHE A 399 -7.21 -7.14 -18.35
C PHE A 399 -6.68 -8.24 -19.26
N ALA A 400 -6.28 -9.38 -18.69
CA ALA A 400 -5.73 -10.49 -19.45
C ALA A 400 -6.76 -11.14 -20.39
N LEU A 401 -8.02 -11.27 -19.94
CA LEU A 401 -9.13 -11.78 -20.78
C LEU A 401 -9.46 -10.82 -21.92
N ALA A 402 -9.60 -9.52 -21.63
CA ALA A 402 -9.89 -8.53 -22.65
C ALA A 402 -8.76 -8.45 -23.69
N LEU A 403 -7.50 -8.42 -23.24
CA LEU A 403 -6.35 -8.39 -24.12
C LEU A 403 -6.25 -9.66 -24.99
N GLY A 404 -6.46 -10.84 -24.38
CA GLY A 404 -6.42 -12.11 -25.10
C GLY A 404 -7.53 -12.22 -26.14
N HIS A 405 -8.71 -11.68 -25.86
CA HIS A 405 -9.82 -11.62 -26.81
C HIS A 405 -9.52 -10.66 -27.97
N GLU A 406 -9.01 -9.47 -27.70
CA GLU A 406 -8.60 -8.49 -28.70
C GLU A 406 -7.49 -9.00 -29.63
N LEU A 407 -6.59 -9.85 -29.11
CA LEU A 407 -5.54 -10.53 -29.87
C LEU A 407 -6.06 -11.75 -30.65
N GLY A 408 -7.32 -12.16 -30.45
CA GLY A 408 -7.89 -13.35 -31.06
C GLY A 408 -7.38 -14.68 -30.49
N SER A 409 -6.65 -14.66 -29.38
CA SER A 409 -6.12 -15.86 -28.71
C SER A 409 -7.14 -16.51 -27.75
N ILE A 410 -8.23 -15.83 -27.43
CA ILE A 410 -9.41 -16.35 -26.74
C ILE A 410 -10.63 -16.20 -27.66
N SER A 411 -11.35 -17.29 -27.87
CA SER A 411 -12.61 -17.27 -28.61
C SER A 411 -13.73 -16.59 -27.82
N GLN A 412 -14.75 -16.08 -28.51
CA GLN A 412 -15.92 -15.49 -27.86
C GLN A 412 -16.59 -16.49 -26.89
N MET A 413 -16.69 -17.75 -27.26
CA MET A 413 -17.28 -18.80 -26.42
C MET A 413 -16.48 -19.03 -25.12
N GLU A 414 -15.14 -18.98 -25.18
CA GLU A 414 -14.29 -19.08 -23.99
C GLU A 414 -14.43 -17.84 -23.12
N LEU A 415 -14.45 -16.65 -23.70
CA LEU A 415 -14.64 -15.39 -22.99
C LEU A 415 -15.98 -15.40 -22.21
N GLU A 416 -17.08 -15.83 -22.86
CA GLU A 416 -18.41 -15.95 -22.24
C GLU A 416 -18.40 -16.87 -21.02
N LYS A 417 -17.69 -17.99 -21.09
CA LYS A 417 -17.51 -18.90 -19.96
C LYS A 417 -16.85 -18.21 -18.77
N TYR A 418 -15.80 -17.41 -19.00
CA TYR A 418 -15.13 -16.66 -17.94
C TYR A 418 -16.01 -15.52 -17.41
N ILE A 419 -16.72 -14.80 -18.26
CA ILE A 419 -17.64 -13.74 -17.85
C ILE A 419 -18.71 -14.29 -16.91
N THR A 420 -19.31 -15.43 -17.28
CA THR A 420 -20.30 -16.11 -16.45
C THR A 420 -19.72 -16.49 -15.09
N GLU A 421 -18.53 -17.08 -15.06
CA GLU A 421 -17.90 -17.49 -13.82
C GLU A 421 -17.52 -16.29 -12.94
N LEU A 422 -16.96 -15.24 -13.52
CA LEU A 422 -16.56 -14.03 -12.80
C LEU A 422 -17.76 -13.31 -12.16
N SER A 423 -18.92 -13.32 -12.81
CA SER A 423 -20.15 -12.75 -12.24
C SER A 423 -20.66 -13.48 -11.00
N LEU A 424 -20.28 -14.75 -10.82
CA LEU A 424 -20.65 -15.59 -9.67
C LEU A 424 -19.65 -15.49 -8.50
N ILE A 425 -18.46 -14.94 -8.72
CA ILE A 425 -17.40 -14.88 -7.70
C ILE A 425 -17.86 -14.19 -6.41
N PRO A 426 -18.57 -13.03 -6.43
CA PRO A 426 -19.03 -12.41 -5.19
C PRO A 426 -19.88 -13.34 -4.31
N GLU A 427 -20.79 -14.09 -4.91
CA GLU A 427 -21.64 -15.04 -4.17
C GLU A 427 -20.86 -16.27 -3.68
N LYS A 428 -19.89 -16.75 -4.46
CA LYS A 428 -18.99 -17.82 -4.03
C LYS A 428 -18.10 -17.37 -2.86
N MET A 429 -17.63 -16.12 -2.85
CA MET A 429 -16.89 -15.53 -1.72
C MET A 429 -17.73 -15.53 -0.44
N LYS A 430 -19.01 -15.15 -0.50
CA LYS A 430 -19.90 -15.20 0.67
C LYS A 430 -19.97 -16.60 1.27
N LYS A 431 -20.13 -17.63 0.43
CA LYS A 431 -20.15 -19.04 0.88
C LYS A 431 -18.85 -19.47 1.56
N VAL A 432 -17.69 -18.98 1.08
CA VAL A 432 -16.41 -19.24 1.75
C VAL A 432 -16.38 -18.58 3.13
N LEU A 433 -16.86 -17.34 3.26
CA LEU A 433 -16.90 -16.60 4.52
C LEU A 433 -17.87 -17.20 5.55
N GLU A 434 -18.90 -17.92 5.14
CA GLU A 434 -19.80 -18.68 6.03
C GLU A 434 -19.04 -19.74 6.84
N GLN A 435 -17.85 -20.17 6.41
CA GLN A 435 -17.01 -21.12 7.13
C GLN A 435 -16.06 -20.47 8.14
N ASP A 436 -16.28 -19.20 8.52
CA ASP A 436 -15.42 -18.48 9.45
C ASP A 436 -15.29 -19.19 10.81
N ALA A 437 -16.38 -19.73 11.35
CA ALA A 437 -16.35 -20.46 12.61
C ALA A 437 -15.43 -21.71 12.54
N LEU A 438 -15.51 -22.49 11.46
CA LEU A 438 -14.63 -23.63 11.21
C LEU A 438 -13.18 -23.16 11.07
N THR A 439 -12.95 -22.09 10.30
CA THR A 439 -11.63 -21.53 10.08
C THR A 439 -11.01 -21.03 11.40
N LYS A 440 -11.83 -20.42 12.25
CA LYS A 440 -11.42 -19.99 13.60
C LYS A 440 -10.97 -21.17 14.47
N ASP A 441 -11.72 -22.27 14.48
CA ASP A 441 -11.34 -23.47 15.25
C ASP A 441 -10.04 -24.10 14.73
N ILE A 442 -9.88 -24.22 13.42
CA ILE A 442 -8.63 -24.69 12.80
C ILE A 442 -7.46 -23.77 13.17
N SER A 443 -7.67 -22.45 13.19
CA SER A 443 -6.63 -21.48 13.52
C SER A 443 -6.05 -21.65 14.93
N ARG A 444 -6.80 -22.23 15.89
CA ARG A 444 -6.29 -22.57 17.23
C ARG A 444 -5.08 -23.48 17.17
N THR A 445 -5.06 -24.41 16.23
CA THR A 445 -3.96 -25.38 16.08
C THR A 445 -2.65 -24.73 15.61
N LEU A 446 -2.70 -23.52 15.06
CA LEU A 446 -1.54 -22.77 14.59
C LEU A 446 -0.97 -21.82 15.65
N THR A 447 -1.71 -21.50 16.71
CA THR A 447 -1.29 -20.49 17.70
C THR A 447 0.02 -20.83 18.43
N TYR A 448 0.33 -22.11 18.57
CA TYR A 448 1.54 -22.62 19.23
C TYR A 448 2.72 -22.79 18.27
N ALA A 449 2.49 -22.69 16.96
CA ALA A 449 3.54 -22.84 15.97
C ALA A 449 4.52 -21.66 16.01
N ARG A 450 5.80 -21.94 15.83
CA ARG A 450 6.85 -20.93 15.62
C ARG A 450 7.09 -20.69 14.14
N ASN A 451 6.90 -21.73 13.34
CA ASN A 451 7.10 -21.73 11.89
C ASN A 451 5.90 -22.40 11.22
N ALA A 452 5.65 -22.06 9.96
CA ALA A 452 4.65 -22.69 9.12
C ALA A 452 5.10 -22.69 7.66
N LEU A 453 4.78 -23.75 6.91
CA LEU A 453 5.01 -23.80 5.47
C LEU A 453 3.68 -23.68 4.73
N TYR A 454 3.69 -22.92 3.65
CA TYR A 454 2.54 -22.75 2.76
C TYR A 454 2.88 -23.28 1.38
N MET A 455 2.05 -24.17 0.84
CA MET A 455 2.33 -24.90 -0.39
C MET A 455 1.24 -24.71 -1.43
N GLY A 456 1.63 -24.43 -2.65
CA GLY A 456 0.70 -24.33 -3.79
C GLY A 456 1.37 -24.72 -5.10
N ARG A 457 0.58 -24.90 -6.15
CA ARG A 457 1.07 -25.13 -7.52
C ARG A 457 0.26 -24.33 -8.53
N GLY A 458 0.92 -23.91 -9.62
CA GLY A 458 0.28 -23.06 -10.64
C GLY A 458 -0.26 -21.77 -10.02
N PHE A 459 -1.52 -21.43 -10.27
CA PHE A 459 -2.19 -20.25 -9.71
C PHE A 459 -2.27 -20.25 -8.18
N ASN A 460 -2.21 -21.43 -7.54
CA ASN A 460 -2.27 -21.56 -6.09
C ASN A 460 -0.92 -21.28 -5.39
N TYR A 461 0.19 -21.26 -6.10
CA TYR A 461 1.49 -20.93 -5.50
C TYR A 461 1.56 -19.46 -5.02
N PRO A 462 1.20 -18.46 -5.84
CA PRO A 462 1.15 -17.07 -5.34
C PRO A 462 0.15 -16.86 -4.20
N VAL A 463 -0.95 -17.63 -4.15
CA VAL A 463 -1.89 -17.63 -3.03
C VAL A 463 -1.24 -18.16 -1.74
N ALA A 464 -0.46 -19.21 -1.85
CA ALA A 464 0.32 -19.74 -0.72
C ALA A 464 1.35 -18.71 -0.21
N LEU A 465 2.03 -17.99 -1.10
CA LEU A 465 2.91 -16.87 -0.73
C LEU A 465 2.15 -15.79 0.03
N GLU A 466 0.99 -15.38 -0.48
CA GLU A 466 0.17 -14.35 0.16
C GLU A 466 -0.37 -14.78 1.51
N GLY A 467 -0.84 -16.03 1.65
CA GLY A 467 -1.27 -16.58 2.94
C GLY A 467 -0.14 -16.61 3.97
N ALA A 468 1.06 -17.04 3.56
CA ALA A 468 2.25 -16.99 4.40
C ALA A 468 2.62 -15.57 4.83
N LEU A 469 2.52 -14.60 3.89
CA LEU A 469 2.76 -13.19 4.19
C LEU A 469 1.77 -12.68 5.24
N LYS A 470 0.47 -12.94 5.08
CA LYS A 470 -0.54 -12.51 6.06
C LYS A 470 -0.29 -13.09 7.44
N LEU A 471 0.04 -14.39 7.54
CA LEU A 471 0.33 -15.00 8.83
C LEU A 471 1.55 -14.34 9.50
N LYS A 472 2.64 -14.12 8.78
CA LYS A 472 3.87 -13.54 9.35
C LYS A 472 3.68 -12.08 9.76
N GLU A 473 2.94 -11.28 8.99
CA GLU A 473 2.73 -9.85 9.27
C GLU A 473 2.02 -9.60 10.59
N ILE A 474 0.97 -10.36 10.89
CA ILE A 474 0.08 -10.06 12.01
C ILE A 474 0.22 -11.01 13.20
N SER A 475 0.73 -12.24 13.00
CA SER A 475 0.91 -13.21 14.08
C SER A 475 2.36 -13.37 14.55
N TYR A 476 3.32 -12.85 13.78
CA TYR A 476 4.76 -12.98 13.98
C TYR A 476 5.27 -14.43 13.96
N ILE A 477 4.49 -15.35 13.41
CA ILE A 477 4.93 -16.71 13.10
C ILE A 477 5.75 -16.63 11.82
N HIS A 478 6.94 -17.23 11.81
CA HIS A 478 7.74 -17.32 10.60
C HIS A 478 7.06 -18.26 9.61
N ALA A 479 6.45 -17.72 8.57
CA ALA A 479 5.73 -18.45 7.54
C ALA A 479 6.34 -18.24 6.16
N GLU A 480 6.53 -19.32 5.40
CA GLU A 480 7.10 -19.25 4.05
C GLU A 480 6.23 -20.02 3.05
N GLY A 481 6.09 -19.41 1.86
CA GLY A 481 5.39 -20.04 0.74
C GLY A 481 6.36 -20.67 -0.26
N TYR A 482 6.03 -21.89 -0.72
CA TYR A 482 6.82 -22.61 -1.72
C TYR A 482 5.96 -23.18 -2.83
N PRO A 483 6.48 -23.29 -4.08
CA PRO A 483 5.91 -24.22 -5.03
C PRO A 483 6.01 -25.64 -4.45
N ALA A 484 4.89 -26.35 -4.32
CA ALA A 484 4.87 -27.61 -3.57
C ALA A 484 5.88 -28.65 -4.08
N ALA A 485 6.26 -28.63 -5.35
CA ALA A 485 7.29 -29.51 -5.88
C ALA A 485 8.70 -29.17 -5.37
N GLU A 486 8.99 -27.90 -5.12
CA GLU A 486 10.30 -27.41 -4.64
C GLU A 486 10.56 -27.81 -3.18
N MET A 487 9.54 -28.25 -2.46
CA MET A 487 9.67 -28.79 -1.11
C MET A 487 10.79 -29.86 -1.02
N LYS A 488 10.92 -30.70 -2.06
CA LYS A 488 11.90 -31.80 -2.14
C LYS A 488 13.35 -31.30 -2.23
N HIS A 489 13.57 -30.06 -2.61
CA HIS A 489 14.89 -29.48 -2.84
C HIS A 489 15.40 -28.68 -1.63
N GLY A 490 14.92 -29.00 -0.43
CA GLY A 490 15.39 -28.41 0.83
C GLY A 490 14.30 -28.31 1.90
N PRO A 491 13.20 -27.59 1.69
CA PRO A 491 12.20 -27.31 2.73
C PRO A 491 11.59 -28.52 3.41
N ILE A 492 11.55 -29.69 2.75
CA ILE A 492 11.05 -30.95 3.32
C ILE A 492 11.83 -31.38 4.56
N ALA A 493 13.09 -30.96 4.71
CA ALA A 493 13.90 -31.21 5.88
C ALA A 493 13.35 -30.56 7.17
N LEU A 494 12.49 -29.55 7.03
CA LEU A 494 11.86 -28.85 8.15
C LEU A 494 10.55 -29.53 8.61
N VAL A 495 10.04 -30.49 7.85
CA VAL A 495 8.75 -31.14 8.12
C VAL A 495 8.87 -32.15 9.24
N ASP A 496 8.18 -31.91 10.34
CA ASP A 496 8.01 -32.79 11.48
C ASP A 496 6.57 -32.63 12.05
N GLU A 497 6.29 -33.28 13.16
CA GLU A 497 5.01 -33.25 13.88
C GLU A 497 4.64 -31.88 14.47
N ASN A 498 5.60 -30.95 14.58
CA ASN A 498 5.42 -29.61 15.12
C ASN A 498 5.30 -28.54 14.02
N MET A 499 5.58 -28.91 12.75
CA MET A 499 5.53 -28.01 11.61
C MET A 499 4.17 -28.09 10.90
N PRO A 500 3.30 -27.08 11.05
CA PRO A 500 2.10 -26.97 10.24
C PRO A 500 2.46 -26.72 8.78
N VAL A 501 1.82 -27.45 7.89
CA VAL A 501 1.94 -27.26 6.44
C VAL A 501 0.56 -26.97 5.85
N VAL A 502 0.37 -25.77 5.34
CA VAL A 502 -0.88 -25.31 4.75
C VAL A 502 -0.81 -25.51 3.23
N PHE A 503 -1.69 -26.32 2.69
CA PHE A 503 -1.79 -26.56 1.26
C PHE A 503 -2.96 -25.81 0.62
N VAL A 504 -2.72 -25.13 -0.51
CA VAL A 504 -3.77 -24.66 -1.41
C VAL A 504 -3.92 -25.70 -2.52
N ALA A 505 -4.89 -26.60 -2.35
CA ALA A 505 -5.03 -27.84 -3.11
C ALA A 505 -6.37 -27.90 -3.89
N THR A 506 -6.74 -26.80 -4.54
CA THR A 506 -7.97 -26.74 -5.35
C THR A 506 -7.86 -27.58 -6.63
N HIS A 507 -8.99 -27.99 -7.19
CA HIS A 507 -9.01 -28.82 -8.40
C HIS A 507 -8.50 -28.05 -9.63
N HIS A 508 -7.42 -28.54 -10.23
CA HIS A 508 -6.85 -28.03 -11.48
C HIS A 508 -5.93 -29.09 -12.14
N GLN A 509 -5.32 -28.76 -13.26
CA GLN A 509 -4.49 -29.71 -14.03
C GLN A 509 -3.37 -30.40 -13.21
N LEU A 510 -2.83 -29.70 -12.20
CA LEU A 510 -1.76 -30.22 -11.34
C LEU A 510 -2.27 -30.85 -10.05
N TYR A 511 -3.59 -31.06 -9.89
CA TYR A 511 -4.19 -31.57 -8.65
C TYR A 511 -3.57 -32.89 -8.19
N LYS A 512 -3.41 -33.88 -9.10
CA LYS A 512 -2.79 -35.18 -8.78
C LYS A 512 -1.35 -35.01 -8.27
N LYS A 513 -0.63 -33.98 -8.74
CA LYS A 513 0.75 -33.69 -8.32
C LYS A 513 0.79 -33.07 -6.92
N ILE A 514 -0.17 -32.17 -6.61
CA ILE A 514 -0.25 -31.61 -5.26
C ILE A 514 -0.69 -32.65 -4.24
N LEU A 515 -1.60 -33.57 -4.61
CA LEU A 515 -2.00 -34.70 -3.78
C LEU A 515 -0.78 -35.58 -3.41
N SER A 516 0.11 -35.87 -4.37
CA SER A 516 1.37 -36.56 -4.09
C SER A 516 2.26 -35.78 -3.12
N ASN A 517 2.36 -34.47 -3.25
CA ASN A 517 3.13 -33.64 -2.31
C ASN A 517 2.53 -33.66 -0.90
N ILE A 518 1.20 -33.65 -0.77
CA ILE A 518 0.49 -33.82 0.51
C ILE A 518 0.85 -35.16 1.16
N GLN A 519 0.85 -36.26 0.39
CA GLN A 519 1.22 -37.59 0.88
C GLN A 519 2.68 -37.64 1.35
N GLU A 520 3.61 -36.94 0.68
CA GLU A 520 5.01 -36.84 1.07
C GLU A 520 5.20 -36.13 2.41
N VAL A 521 4.42 -35.07 2.69
CA VAL A 521 4.39 -34.40 3.99
C VAL A 521 3.78 -35.31 5.05
N LYS A 522 2.67 -35.98 4.73
CA LYS A 522 2.03 -36.93 5.66
C LYS A 522 2.96 -38.07 6.07
N ALA A 523 3.74 -38.61 5.13
CA ALA A 523 4.71 -39.67 5.40
C ALA A 523 5.84 -39.26 6.38
N ARG A 524 5.99 -37.97 6.68
CA ARG A 524 6.95 -37.38 7.63
C ARG A 524 6.27 -36.83 8.88
N ASN A 525 5.05 -37.26 9.13
CA ASN A 525 4.22 -36.83 10.26
C ASN A 525 3.89 -35.31 10.26
N GLY A 526 4.05 -34.60 9.13
CA GLY A 526 3.70 -33.19 9.02
C GLY A 526 2.22 -32.96 9.26
N ARG A 527 1.88 -31.89 9.94
CA ARG A 527 0.51 -31.46 10.24
C ARG A 527 -0.08 -30.70 9.06
N ILE A 528 -1.05 -31.28 8.39
CA ILE A 528 -1.58 -30.78 7.13
C ILE A 528 -2.90 -30.07 7.34
N ILE A 529 -2.97 -28.79 6.96
CA ILE A 529 -4.20 -28.02 6.79
C ILE A 529 -4.34 -27.76 5.29
N ALA A 530 -5.50 -28.00 4.71
CA ALA A 530 -5.66 -27.82 3.27
C ALA A 530 -6.90 -26.98 2.90
N ILE A 531 -6.72 -26.06 1.96
CA ILE A 531 -7.80 -25.37 1.27
C ILE A 531 -8.10 -26.18 0.02
N VAL A 532 -9.30 -26.73 -0.07
CA VAL A 532 -9.70 -27.69 -1.10
C VAL A 532 -10.97 -27.24 -1.84
N THR A 533 -11.21 -27.80 -3.01
CA THR A 533 -12.51 -27.65 -3.68
C THR A 533 -13.55 -28.48 -2.93
N GLU A 534 -14.77 -27.97 -2.81
CA GLU A 534 -15.89 -28.68 -2.16
C GLU A 534 -16.04 -30.12 -2.65
N GLY A 535 -16.22 -31.06 -1.68
CA GLY A 535 -16.35 -32.49 -1.95
C GLY A 535 -15.04 -33.24 -2.22
N ASP A 536 -13.88 -32.66 -1.93
CA ASP A 536 -12.58 -33.32 -2.09
C ASP A 536 -12.31 -34.33 -0.95
N GLU A 537 -12.79 -35.54 -1.09
CA GLU A 537 -12.55 -36.61 -0.10
C GLU A 537 -11.09 -37.12 -0.09
N ALA A 538 -10.36 -36.99 -1.20
CA ALA A 538 -9.00 -37.50 -1.28
C ALA A 538 -8.03 -36.76 -0.34
N VAL A 539 -8.08 -35.42 -0.31
CA VAL A 539 -7.29 -34.60 0.59
C VAL A 539 -7.85 -34.67 2.02
N LYS A 540 -9.16 -34.66 2.18
CA LYS A 540 -9.86 -34.71 3.47
C LYS A 540 -9.47 -35.95 4.30
N ASN A 541 -9.28 -37.09 3.65
CA ASN A 541 -8.84 -38.32 4.31
C ASN A 541 -7.37 -38.34 4.74
N ILE A 542 -6.55 -37.37 4.28
CA ILE A 542 -5.11 -37.29 4.58
C ILE A 542 -4.80 -36.14 5.54
N ALA A 543 -5.45 -34.99 5.34
CA ALA A 543 -5.22 -33.77 6.09
C ALA A 543 -5.77 -33.87 7.53
N GLU A 544 -5.18 -33.11 8.44
CA GLU A 544 -5.70 -32.92 9.79
C GLU A 544 -6.98 -32.08 9.78
N ALA A 545 -7.02 -31.07 8.89
CA ALA A 545 -8.18 -30.21 8.70
C ALA A 545 -8.25 -29.71 7.24
N THR A 546 -9.48 -29.50 6.77
CA THR A 546 -9.75 -28.94 5.45
C THR A 546 -10.74 -27.78 5.54
N ILE A 547 -10.57 -26.78 4.68
CA ILE A 547 -11.54 -25.71 4.44
C ILE A 547 -11.90 -25.77 2.97
N GLU A 548 -13.20 -25.90 2.70
CA GLU A 548 -13.70 -26.09 1.35
C GLU A 548 -14.01 -24.74 0.68
N ILE A 549 -13.69 -24.62 -0.61
CA ILE A 549 -14.17 -23.51 -1.44
C ILE A 549 -15.10 -24.03 -2.53
N PRO A 550 -16.11 -23.26 -2.94
CA PRO A 550 -16.98 -23.64 -4.06
C PRO A 550 -16.19 -23.97 -5.32
N ALA A 551 -16.65 -24.95 -6.09
CA ALA A 551 -16.06 -25.28 -7.37
C ALA A 551 -16.04 -24.05 -8.30
N THR A 552 -14.90 -23.81 -8.95
CA THR A 552 -14.68 -22.67 -9.84
C THR A 552 -13.65 -22.99 -10.92
N LEU A 553 -13.53 -22.12 -11.93
CA LEU A 553 -12.48 -22.27 -12.93
C LEU A 553 -11.11 -22.08 -12.28
N PRO A 554 -10.12 -22.93 -12.58
CA PRO A 554 -8.83 -22.93 -11.88
C PRO A 554 -8.11 -21.58 -11.85
N VAL A 555 -8.22 -20.79 -12.91
CA VAL A 555 -7.57 -19.50 -13.06
C VAL A 555 -8.14 -18.42 -12.13
N VAL A 556 -9.39 -18.54 -11.71
CA VAL A 556 -10.06 -17.61 -10.79
C VAL A 556 -10.18 -18.15 -9.36
N ALA A 557 -9.75 -19.39 -9.13
CA ALA A 557 -9.69 -19.99 -7.80
C ALA A 557 -8.89 -19.15 -6.78
N PRO A 558 -7.83 -18.39 -7.14
CA PRO A 558 -7.15 -17.48 -6.23
C PRO A 558 -8.05 -16.49 -5.50
N LEU A 559 -9.12 -16.01 -6.16
CA LEU A 559 -10.11 -15.09 -5.56
C LEU A 559 -10.88 -15.71 -4.40
N LEU A 560 -11.03 -17.03 -4.37
CA LEU A 560 -11.73 -17.76 -3.32
C LEU A 560 -10.77 -18.35 -2.29
N SER A 561 -9.68 -18.96 -2.74
CA SER A 561 -8.77 -19.72 -1.89
C SER A 561 -7.92 -18.84 -0.96
N ILE A 562 -7.81 -17.53 -1.23
CA ILE A 562 -7.14 -16.59 -0.35
C ILE A 562 -7.95 -16.26 0.91
N LEU A 563 -9.29 -16.28 0.85
CA LEU A 563 -10.15 -15.88 1.97
C LEU A 563 -9.91 -16.72 3.24
N PRO A 564 -9.90 -18.08 3.18
CA PRO A 564 -9.59 -18.87 4.35
C PRO A 564 -8.20 -18.57 4.93
N LEU A 565 -7.20 -18.28 4.08
CA LEU A 565 -5.83 -17.98 4.54
C LEU A 565 -5.76 -16.64 5.26
N GLN A 566 -6.51 -15.64 4.81
CA GLN A 566 -6.65 -14.35 5.49
C GLN A 566 -7.34 -14.51 6.85
N LEU A 567 -8.44 -15.30 6.91
CA LEU A 567 -9.13 -15.61 8.15
C LEU A 567 -8.25 -16.41 9.13
N ILE A 568 -7.48 -17.40 8.67
CA ILE A 568 -6.51 -18.12 9.49
C ILE A 568 -5.52 -17.13 10.14
N ALA A 569 -4.91 -16.28 9.33
CA ALA A 569 -3.94 -15.30 9.83
C ALA A 569 -4.58 -14.37 10.88
N TYR A 570 -5.80 -13.85 10.59
CA TYR A 570 -6.57 -13.00 11.49
C TYR A 570 -6.84 -13.69 12.83
N HIS A 571 -7.44 -14.89 12.82
CA HIS A 571 -7.79 -15.59 14.06
C HIS A 571 -6.58 -16.00 14.87
N VAL A 572 -5.49 -16.43 14.23
CA VAL A 572 -4.23 -16.73 14.95
C VAL A 572 -3.72 -15.49 15.67
N ALA A 573 -3.74 -14.32 15.04
CA ALA A 573 -3.29 -13.08 15.66
C ALA A 573 -4.19 -12.67 16.83
N VAL A 574 -5.51 -12.77 16.68
CA VAL A 574 -6.49 -12.50 17.74
C VAL A 574 -6.29 -13.44 18.93
N PHE A 575 -6.14 -14.75 18.72
CA PHE A 575 -5.88 -15.72 19.80
C PHE A 575 -4.57 -15.45 20.53
N LYS A 576 -3.57 -14.87 19.86
CA LYS A 576 -2.31 -14.46 20.47
C LYS A 576 -2.38 -13.09 21.14
N GLY A 577 -3.55 -12.42 21.14
CA GLY A 577 -3.73 -11.09 21.73
C GLY A 577 -2.93 -9.99 21.03
N LEU A 578 -2.67 -10.14 19.72
CA LEU A 578 -1.87 -9.20 18.93
C LEU A 578 -2.75 -8.13 18.27
N ASN A 579 -2.18 -6.95 18.01
CA ASN A 579 -2.88 -5.91 17.28
C ASN A 579 -2.90 -6.26 15.78
N VAL A 580 -4.08 -6.60 15.27
CA VAL A 580 -4.28 -7.06 13.91
C VAL A 580 -4.21 -5.91 12.90
N ASP A 581 -4.80 -4.76 13.26
CA ASP A 581 -4.89 -3.60 12.34
C ASP A 581 -3.56 -2.84 12.24
N GLN A 582 -2.76 -2.86 13.32
CA GLN A 582 -1.50 -2.14 13.42
C GLN A 582 -0.42 -3.06 13.99
N PRO A 583 0.07 -4.05 13.22
CA PRO A 583 1.14 -4.94 13.66
C PRO A 583 2.45 -4.17 13.81
N ARG A 584 3.27 -4.58 14.79
CA ARG A 584 4.57 -3.92 15.06
C ARG A 584 5.47 -3.85 13.82
N ASN A 585 6.24 -2.79 13.70
CA ASN A 585 7.28 -2.58 12.68
C ASN A 585 6.76 -2.51 11.23
N LEU A 586 5.47 -2.37 11.00
CA LEU A 586 4.88 -2.25 9.67
C LEU A 586 4.13 -0.91 9.54
N ALA A 587 4.04 -0.42 8.32
CA ALA A 587 3.19 0.71 7.94
C ALA A 587 2.31 0.31 6.75
N LYS A 588 1.12 0.93 6.62
CA LYS A 588 0.18 0.63 5.53
C LYS A 588 0.78 0.88 4.15
N SER A 589 1.60 1.89 4.02
CA SER A 589 2.27 2.26 2.77
C SER A 589 3.69 2.72 3.05
N VAL A 590 4.66 2.13 2.35
CA VAL A 590 6.07 2.52 2.43
C VAL A 590 6.30 3.62 1.40
N THR A 591 6.29 4.86 1.87
CA THR A 591 6.43 6.07 1.05
C THR A 591 7.84 6.66 1.09
N VAL A 592 8.74 5.98 1.75
CA VAL A 592 10.16 6.33 1.89
C VAL A 592 11.00 5.09 1.63
N GLU A 593 12.24 5.30 1.27
CA GLU A 593 13.23 4.25 1.06
C GLU A 593 13.99 3.91 2.34
#